data_2a2c372b6c8afe0fc337cd1760ee5bd7
#
_entry.id   2a2c372b6c8afe0fc337cd1760ee5bd7
#
_cell.length_a   1.000
_cell.length_b   1.000
_cell.length_c   1.000
_cell.angle_alpha   90.00
_cell.angle_beta   90.00
_cell.angle_gamma   90.00
#
_symmetry.space_group_name_H-M   'P 1'
#
loop_
_entity.id
_entity.type
_entity.pdbx_description
1 polymer ?
#
loop_
_entity_poly.entity_id
_entity_poly.type
_entity_poly.pdbx_seq_one_letter_code
_entity_poly.pdbx_strand_id
1 'polypeptide(L)'
;SCGGVLEKLSWTQHLIFNVFFILLAGVAVFFTVRKNAKKTLLMLTTLAIFGIGTVTLLFAFSEKKMHRNNAFQRRYIPHAIEKIHSFNLKYSSYYFAGEKNGKIYLGNTTAPLLMTVIDSSFRDTTTTMIRLDQMDLPYRAVKVWAVPPKFYVVDGTVPIILRGDITDWKATTKMQGDYYFNHAYPISTNKLAVQSSSGVNRENILGTIEIGDSVSGVFSNELLEKQLDGMFDTDGRLIYNSTLDKLVFTYYYRNEYLGIDQDLKLGFKGRTIDTISLAQLHIAKNVSKGQRKLGGNTLVVNKQTSTDDKFLLIDSPRIGKLEPESMLEDANILDVYDLRDQTYQFSFYLYKHEKSKAREFIIRNQRLYALQGNYLVAYKMTDEHFE
;
A
#
# COMPACT_ATOMS: atom_id res chain seq x y z
N SER A 1 9.50 15.61 21.36
CA SER A 1 10.04 14.26 21.15
C SER A 1 11.34 14.16 21.95
N CYS A 2 11.40 13.29 22.94
CA CYS A 2 12.68 12.87 23.54
C CYS A 2 13.36 11.87 22.60
N GLY A 3 13.67 12.31 21.38
CA GLY A 3 14.46 11.57 20.42
C GLY A 3 15.92 11.65 20.81
N GLY A 4 16.43 10.62 21.43
CA GLY A 4 17.83 10.48 21.80
C GLY A 4 18.31 9.07 21.49
N VAL A 5 19.39 8.66 22.15
CA VAL A 5 19.96 7.31 22.04
C VAL A 5 18.92 6.20 22.27
N LEU A 6 17.89 6.49 23.09
CA LEU A 6 16.81 5.53 23.41
C LEU A 6 15.92 5.19 22.21
N GLU A 7 15.76 6.07 21.23
CA GLU A 7 14.91 5.83 20.04
C GLU A 7 15.51 4.79 19.09
N LYS A 8 16.81 4.54 19.17
CA LYS A 8 17.53 3.55 18.34
C LYS A 8 17.65 2.17 19.00
N LEU A 9 17.21 2.03 20.24
CA LEU A 9 17.29 0.75 20.95
C LEU A 9 16.14 -0.17 20.54
N SER A 10 16.43 -1.45 20.33
CA SER A 10 15.42 -2.49 20.20
C SER A 10 14.66 -2.68 21.53
N TRP A 11 13.47 -3.30 21.46
CA TRP A 11 12.67 -3.58 22.67
C TRP A 11 13.46 -4.31 23.76
N THR A 12 14.26 -5.31 23.37
CA THR A 12 15.11 -6.06 24.31
C THR A 12 16.17 -5.18 24.97
N GLN A 13 16.77 -4.25 24.22
CA GLN A 13 17.74 -3.30 24.76
C GLN A 13 17.09 -2.30 25.73
N HIS A 14 15.88 -1.84 25.44
CA HIS A 14 15.10 -1.01 26.38
C HIS A 14 14.77 -1.75 27.67
N LEU A 15 14.40 -3.03 27.58
CA LEU A 15 14.11 -3.84 28.76
C LEU A 15 15.36 -3.99 29.63
N ILE A 16 16.51 -4.33 29.04
CA ILE A 16 17.78 -4.47 29.74
C ILE A 16 18.17 -3.15 30.43
N PHE A 17 18.04 -2.04 29.71
CA PHE A 17 18.31 -0.70 30.24
C PHE A 17 17.45 -0.39 31.46
N ASN A 18 16.15 -0.61 31.38
CA ASN A 18 15.22 -0.36 32.48
C ASN A 18 15.51 -1.27 33.68
N VAL A 19 15.79 -2.58 33.47
CA VAL A 19 16.16 -3.53 34.51
C VAL A 19 17.44 -3.10 35.21
N PHE A 20 18.44 -2.60 34.46
CA PHE A 20 19.69 -2.10 35.03
C PHE A 20 19.43 -0.92 36.00
N PHE A 21 18.62 0.06 35.62
CA PHE A 21 18.30 1.19 36.52
C PHE A 21 17.46 0.77 37.73
N ILE A 22 16.56 -0.18 37.59
CA ILE A 22 15.78 -0.73 38.70
C ILE A 22 16.74 -1.41 39.72
N LEU A 23 17.69 -2.20 39.24
CA LEU A 23 18.69 -2.84 40.10
C LEU A 23 19.59 -1.81 40.81
N LEU A 24 20.04 -0.80 40.09
CA LEU A 24 20.87 0.29 40.63
C LEU A 24 20.14 1.08 41.74
N ALA A 25 18.87 1.42 41.49
CA ALA A 25 18.00 2.06 42.48
C ALA A 25 17.77 1.14 43.71
N GLY A 26 17.53 -0.15 43.47
CA GLY A 26 17.35 -1.15 44.52
C GLY A 26 18.60 -1.27 45.44
N VAL A 27 19.79 -1.29 44.85
CA VAL A 27 21.08 -1.29 45.58
C VAL A 27 21.22 0.01 46.39
N ALA A 28 20.92 1.17 45.85
CA ALA A 28 20.99 2.44 46.54
C ALA A 28 20.07 2.46 47.77
N VAL A 29 18.81 2.04 47.63
CA VAL A 29 17.84 1.95 48.73
C VAL A 29 18.29 0.94 49.80
N PHE A 30 18.84 -0.22 49.37
CA PHE A 30 19.36 -1.24 50.31
C PHE A 30 20.46 -0.67 51.23
N PHE A 31 21.41 0.08 50.67
CA PHE A 31 22.51 0.68 51.42
C PHE A 31 22.03 1.86 52.29
N THR A 32 20.97 2.57 51.89
CA THR A 32 20.44 3.70 52.66
C THR A 32 19.59 3.27 53.85
N VAL A 33 18.84 2.14 53.74
CA VAL A 33 17.89 1.68 54.79
C VAL A 33 18.46 0.46 55.55
N ARG A 34 19.52 0.65 56.30
CA ARG A 34 20.23 -0.45 57.04
C ARG A 34 19.43 -1.09 58.19
N LYS A 35 18.44 -0.43 58.79
CA LYS A 35 17.76 -0.87 60.02
C LYS A 35 16.83 -2.09 59.89
N ASN A 36 16.36 -2.45 58.70
CA ASN A 36 15.47 -3.60 58.44
C ASN A 36 15.73 -4.28 57.11
N ALA A 37 16.97 -4.71 56.87
CA ALA A 37 17.42 -5.23 55.55
C ALA A 37 16.50 -6.31 54.97
N LYS A 38 16.03 -7.29 55.79
CA LYS A 38 15.12 -8.35 55.31
C LYS A 38 13.77 -7.80 54.82
N LYS A 39 13.18 -6.83 55.54
CA LYS A 39 11.88 -6.23 55.15
C LYS A 39 12.02 -5.35 53.91
N THR A 40 13.12 -4.61 53.77
CA THR A 40 13.45 -3.79 52.62
C THR A 40 13.71 -4.67 51.39
N LEU A 41 14.45 -5.76 51.53
CA LEU A 41 14.69 -6.71 50.42
C LEU A 41 13.38 -7.34 49.95
N LEU A 42 12.53 -7.80 50.87
CA LEU A 42 11.22 -8.36 50.51
C LEU A 42 10.34 -7.35 49.75
N MET A 43 10.31 -6.10 50.21
CA MET A 43 9.53 -5.03 49.55
C MET A 43 10.09 -4.74 48.15
N LEU A 44 11.39 -4.64 47.98
CA LEU A 44 12.02 -4.39 46.67
C LEU A 44 11.77 -5.53 45.68
N THR A 45 11.89 -6.79 46.15
CA THR A 45 11.62 -7.96 45.27
C THR A 45 10.12 -8.00 44.86
N THR A 46 9.20 -7.71 45.77
CA THR A 46 7.76 -7.67 45.46
C THR A 46 7.46 -6.56 44.44
N LEU A 47 8.04 -5.37 44.61
CA LEU A 47 7.87 -4.25 43.64
C LEU A 47 8.49 -4.60 42.28
N ALA A 48 9.65 -5.24 42.24
CA ALA A 48 10.29 -5.65 40.99
C ALA A 48 9.43 -6.68 40.24
N ILE A 49 8.94 -7.71 40.93
CA ILE A 49 8.05 -8.73 40.36
C ILE A 49 6.76 -8.10 39.81
N PHE A 50 6.15 -7.20 40.59
CA PHE A 50 4.94 -6.49 40.17
C PHE A 50 5.20 -5.60 38.96
N GLY A 51 6.31 -4.84 38.95
CA GLY A 51 6.68 -3.96 37.82
C GLY A 51 6.96 -4.74 36.55
N ILE A 52 7.77 -5.81 36.61
CA ILE A 52 8.07 -6.68 35.47
C ILE A 52 6.77 -7.36 34.97
N GLY A 53 5.97 -7.88 35.90
CA GLY A 53 4.67 -8.50 35.56
C GLY A 53 3.73 -7.54 34.86
N THR A 54 3.61 -6.30 35.34
CA THR A 54 2.77 -5.27 34.72
C THR A 54 3.26 -4.91 33.32
N VAL A 55 4.57 -4.68 33.14
CA VAL A 55 5.14 -4.36 31.81
C VAL A 55 4.97 -5.52 30.84
N THR A 56 5.22 -6.75 31.25
CA THR A 56 5.04 -7.95 30.44
C THR A 56 3.57 -8.14 30.02
N LEU A 57 2.64 -7.91 30.96
CA LEU A 57 1.20 -7.97 30.70
C LEU A 57 0.76 -6.88 29.72
N LEU A 58 1.18 -5.63 29.92
CA LEU A 58 0.91 -4.54 29.00
C LEU A 58 1.48 -4.79 27.62
N PHE A 59 2.70 -5.33 27.53
CA PHE A 59 3.33 -5.73 26.27
C PHE A 59 2.55 -6.84 25.57
N ALA A 60 2.20 -7.90 26.29
CA ALA A 60 1.44 -9.03 25.74
C ALA A 60 0.06 -8.61 25.20
N PHE A 61 -0.53 -7.56 25.78
CA PHE A 61 -1.83 -7.03 25.33
C PHE A 61 -1.72 -5.91 24.29
N SER A 62 -0.62 -5.15 24.22
CA SER A 62 -0.52 -3.98 23.35
C SER A 62 -0.24 -4.31 21.88
N GLU A 63 0.64 -5.26 21.60
CA GLU A 63 0.98 -5.62 20.22
C GLU A 63 -0.11 -6.41 19.48
N LYS A 64 -0.86 -7.23 20.22
CA LYS A 64 -1.90 -8.08 19.63
C LYS A 64 -3.10 -7.33 19.07
N LYS A 65 -3.33 -6.09 19.48
CA LYS A 65 -4.51 -5.31 19.06
C LYS A 65 -4.39 -4.65 17.70
N MET A 66 -3.17 -4.35 17.21
CA MET A 66 -3.01 -3.60 15.96
C MET A 66 -3.21 -4.46 14.70
N HIS A 67 -2.79 -5.72 14.72
CA HIS A 67 -2.84 -6.59 13.54
C HIS A 67 -3.95 -7.64 13.62
N ARG A 68 -4.48 -7.93 14.80
CA ARG A 68 -5.49 -8.97 14.99
C ARG A 68 -6.89 -8.40 15.19
N ASN A 69 -7.84 -8.87 14.38
CA ASN A 69 -9.25 -8.60 14.55
C ASN A 69 -10.01 -9.92 14.67
N ASN A 70 -10.48 -10.23 15.87
CA ASN A 70 -11.26 -11.46 16.11
C ASN A 70 -12.70 -11.40 15.60
N ALA A 71 -13.13 -10.28 15.02
CA ALA A 71 -14.48 -10.07 14.55
C ALA A 71 -14.75 -10.70 13.16
N PHE A 72 -13.69 -11.03 12.40
CA PHE A 72 -13.85 -11.69 11.10
C PHE A 72 -13.00 -12.95 10.98
N GLN A 73 -13.44 -13.86 10.11
CA GLN A 73 -12.77 -15.11 9.79
C GLN A 73 -12.67 -15.27 8.29
N ARG A 74 -11.47 -15.62 7.80
CA ARG A 74 -11.23 -15.91 6.39
C ARG A 74 -11.53 -17.36 6.04
N ARG A 75 -11.99 -17.56 4.82
CA ARG A 75 -12.06 -18.86 4.17
C ARG A 75 -10.82 -19.01 3.28
N TYR A 76 -9.82 -19.71 3.78
CA TYR A 76 -8.61 -19.96 3.01
C TYR A 76 -8.80 -21.12 2.03
N ILE A 77 -8.31 -20.91 0.81
CA ILE A 77 -8.25 -21.93 -0.22
C ILE A 77 -6.78 -22.35 -0.40
N PRO A 78 -6.44 -23.64 -0.25
CA PRO A 78 -5.12 -24.14 -0.54
C PRO A 78 -4.88 -24.12 -2.05
N HIS A 79 -3.62 -23.86 -2.46
CA HIS A 79 -3.19 -23.93 -3.86
C HIS A 79 -3.99 -23.04 -4.82
N ALA A 80 -4.52 -21.90 -4.35
CA ALA A 80 -5.20 -20.91 -5.18
C ALA A 80 -4.31 -20.36 -6.31
N ILE A 81 -2.99 -20.35 -6.09
CA ILE A 81 -1.98 -19.93 -7.07
C ILE A 81 -0.80 -20.91 -7.09
N GLU A 82 -0.22 -21.11 -8.27
CA GLU A 82 0.98 -21.91 -8.50
C GLU A 82 2.08 -21.06 -9.14
N LYS A 83 3.29 -21.07 -8.54
CA LYS A 83 4.43 -20.35 -9.11
C LYS A 83 4.88 -21.00 -10.41
N ILE A 84 4.90 -20.24 -11.51
CA ILE A 84 5.30 -20.72 -12.83
C ILE A 84 6.67 -20.19 -13.26
N HIS A 85 6.98 -18.92 -12.97
CA HIS A 85 8.23 -18.29 -13.36
C HIS A 85 8.73 -17.30 -12.31
N SER A 86 10.05 -17.06 -12.28
CA SER A 86 10.65 -15.94 -11.58
C SER A 86 11.81 -15.37 -12.39
N PHE A 87 11.90 -14.06 -12.45
CA PHE A 87 12.93 -13.32 -13.17
C PHE A 87 13.64 -12.34 -12.25
N ASN A 88 14.97 -12.41 -12.19
CA ASN A 88 15.76 -11.51 -11.36
C ASN A 88 15.97 -10.17 -12.09
N LEU A 89 15.35 -9.12 -11.58
CA LEU A 89 15.43 -7.75 -12.07
C LEU A 89 16.72 -7.03 -11.65
N LYS A 90 17.55 -7.65 -10.81
CA LYS A 90 18.75 -7.10 -10.15
C LYS A 90 18.46 -6.02 -9.09
N TYR A 91 17.42 -5.20 -9.27
CA TYR A 91 17.06 -4.08 -8.40
C TYR A 91 15.61 -4.19 -7.94
N SER A 92 15.32 -3.64 -6.76
CA SER A 92 13.96 -3.58 -6.18
C SER A 92 13.21 -2.29 -6.53
N SER A 93 13.71 -1.45 -7.41
CA SER A 93 13.16 -0.14 -7.76
C SER A 93 12.05 -0.16 -8.82
N TYR A 94 11.71 -1.32 -9.35
CA TYR A 94 10.68 -1.45 -10.39
C TYR A 94 9.27 -1.37 -9.83
N TYR A 95 8.33 -0.93 -10.65
CA TYR A 95 6.88 -0.98 -10.41
C TYR A 95 6.15 -1.41 -11.68
N PHE A 96 4.91 -1.89 -11.57
CA PHE A 96 4.10 -2.23 -12.74
C PHE A 96 3.61 -0.96 -13.43
N ALA A 97 4.04 -0.77 -14.67
CA ALA A 97 3.64 0.33 -15.53
C ALA A 97 2.51 -0.07 -16.51
N GLY A 98 2.22 -1.36 -16.66
CA GLY A 98 1.15 -1.88 -17.49
C GLY A 98 1.38 -3.34 -17.88
N GLU A 99 0.35 -3.95 -18.45
CA GLU A 99 0.38 -5.23 -19.13
C GLU A 99 -0.53 -5.17 -20.35
N LYS A 100 -0.08 -5.68 -21.48
CA LYS A 100 -0.86 -5.80 -22.70
C LYS A 100 -0.25 -6.85 -23.64
N ASN A 101 -1.11 -7.71 -24.20
CA ASN A 101 -0.73 -8.71 -25.21
C ASN A 101 0.46 -9.60 -24.77
N GLY A 102 0.45 -10.04 -23.50
CA GLY A 102 1.50 -10.89 -22.95
C GLY A 102 2.83 -10.18 -22.71
N LYS A 103 2.87 -8.85 -22.67
CA LYS A 103 4.05 -8.05 -22.32
C LYS A 103 3.80 -7.32 -21.02
N ILE A 104 4.73 -7.44 -20.08
CA ILE A 104 4.73 -6.75 -18.80
C ILE A 104 5.66 -5.54 -18.94
N TYR A 105 5.14 -4.36 -18.66
CA TYR A 105 5.87 -3.10 -18.68
C TYR A 105 6.21 -2.72 -17.24
N LEU A 106 7.51 -2.52 -16.99
CA LEU A 106 8.02 -2.14 -15.66
C LEU A 106 8.68 -0.77 -15.75
N GLY A 107 8.14 0.19 -15.02
CA GLY A 107 8.80 1.46 -14.75
C GLY A 107 9.77 1.33 -13.59
N ASN A 108 10.63 2.33 -13.39
CA ASN A 108 11.67 2.32 -12.37
C ASN A 108 11.63 3.61 -11.56
N THR A 109 11.59 3.52 -10.23
CA THR A 109 11.50 4.70 -9.34
C THR A 109 12.82 5.45 -9.21
N THR A 110 13.97 4.79 -9.38
CA THR A 110 15.30 5.40 -9.29
C THR A 110 15.83 5.89 -10.63
N ALA A 111 15.31 5.34 -11.73
CA ALA A 111 15.55 5.78 -13.10
C ALA A 111 14.22 5.99 -13.82
N PRO A 112 13.48 7.08 -13.55
CA PRO A 112 12.07 7.22 -13.93
C PRO A 112 11.78 7.13 -15.42
N LEU A 113 12.75 7.43 -16.27
CA LEU A 113 12.63 7.33 -17.72
C LEU A 113 13.10 5.98 -18.29
N LEU A 114 13.49 5.03 -17.44
CA LEU A 114 13.87 3.69 -17.87
C LEU A 114 12.64 2.78 -17.88
N MET A 115 12.28 2.28 -19.06
CA MET A 115 11.22 1.30 -19.23
C MET A 115 11.83 -0.07 -19.53
N THR A 116 11.42 -1.07 -18.77
CA THR A 116 11.77 -2.47 -19.02
C THR A 116 10.52 -3.23 -19.44
N VAL A 117 10.61 -3.93 -20.55
CA VAL A 117 9.51 -4.75 -21.10
C VAL A 117 9.95 -6.20 -21.04
N ILE A 118 9.14 -7.04 -20.41
CA ILE A 118 9.37 -8.47 -20.27
C ILE A 118 8.20 -9.20 -20.89
N ASP A 119 8.46 -10.18 -21.70
CA ASP A 119 7.40 -11.02 -22.23
C ASP A 119 6.88 -11.98 -21.14
N SER A 120 5.61 -12.38 -21.23
CA SER A 120 4.97 -13.23 -20.20
C SER A 120 5.53 -14.66 -20.14
N SER A 121 6.40 -15.07 -21.08
CA SER A 121 7.19 -16.30 -21.04
C SER A 121 8.53 -16.14 -20.33
N PHE A 122 8.90 -14.91 -19.96
CA PHE A 122 10.16 -14.54 -19.30
C PHE A 122 11.42 -14.86 -20.11
N ARG A 123 11.29 -14.98 -21.45
CA ARG A 123 12.40 -15.27 -22.35
C ARG A 123 13.06 -14.02 -22.90
N ASP A 124 12.23 -13.02 -23.24
CA ASP A 124 12.68 -11.77 -23.84
C ASP A 124 12.53 -10.60 -22.89
N THR A 125 13.60 -9.83 -22.75
CA THR A 125 13.63 -8.61 -21.95
C THR A 125 14.27 -7.49 -22.75
N THR A 126 13.55 -6.39 -22.88
CA THR A 126 14.05 -5.18 -23.55
C THR A 126 14.01 -4.01 -22.59
N THR A 127 15.08 -3.24 -22.56
CA THR A 127 15.15 -2.01 -21.75
C THR A 127 15.36 -0.82 -22.69
N THR A 128 14.54 0.22 -22.49
CA THR A 128 14.56 1.42 -23.37
C THR A 128 14.52 2.67 -22.50
N MET A 129 15.26 3.70 -22.94
CA MET A 129 15.21 5.04 -22.35
C MET A 129 14.13 5.88 -23.06
N ILE A 130 13.19 6.39 -22.29
CA ILE A 130 12.15 7.31 -22.75
C ILE A 130 12.77 8.68 -23.01
N ARG A 131 12.41 9.32 -24.11
CA ARG A 131 12.83 10.67 -24.49
C ARG A 131 11.65 11.62 -24.34
N LEU A 132 11.87 12.74 -23.65
CA LEU A 132 10.86 13.79 -23.47
C LEU A 132 11.21 14.99 -24.33
N ASP A 133 10.19 15.70 -24.81
CA ASP A 133 10.35 16.99 -25.48
C ASP A 133 10.71 18.13 -24.53
N GLN A 134 10.42 17.98 -23.23
CA GLN A 134 10.78 18.92 -22.18
C GLN A 134 11.54 18.19 -21.04
N MET A 135 12.83 18.49 -20.90
CA MET A 135 13.69 17.92 -19.85
C MET A 135 13.95 18.90 -18.70
N ASP A 136 13.71 20.20 -18.90
CA ASP A 136 14.13 21.27 -17.96
C ASP A 136 13.11 21.55 -16.85
N LEU A 137 12.06 20.76 -16.74
CA LEU A 137 11.07 20.91 -15.69
C LEU A 137 11.57 20.32 -14.35
N PRO A 138 11.16 20.91 -13.21
CA PRO A 138 11.61 20.46 -11.89
C PRO A 138 10.85 19.19 -11.45
N TYR A 139 10.94 18.11 -12.22
CA TYR A 139 10.32 16.83 -11.95
C TYR A 139 10.58 16.31 -10.53
N ARG A 140 9.56 15.75 -9.87
CA ARG A 140 9.63 15.26 -8.49
C ARG A 140 9.09 13.85 -8.29
N ALA A 141 8.01 13.51 -8.99
CA ALA A 141 7.25 12.27 -8.79
C ALA A 141 6.87 11.62 -10.12
N VAL A 142 7.84 11.53 -11.03
CA VAL A 142 7.61 10.97 -12.38
C VAL A 142 7.17 9.52 -12.29
N LYS A 143 6.05 9.22 -12.95
CA LYS A 143 5.57 7.86 -13.23
C LYS A 143 5.32 7.65 -14.70
N VAL A 144 5.59 6.44 -15.17
CA VAL A 144 5.30 6.02 -16.54
C VAL A 144 4.22 4.95 -16.52
N TRP A 145 3.27 5.09 -17.45
CA TRP A 145 2.23 4.09 -17.70
C TRP A 145 2.23 3.66 -19.15
N ALA A 146 2.29 2.36 -19.41
CA ALA A 146 2.20 1.79 -20.75
C ALA A 146 0.75 1.34 -21.02
N VAL A 147 0.14 1.91 -22.05
CA VAL A 147 -1.20 1.56 -22.55
C VAL A 147 -1.08 1.38 -24.06
N PRO A 148 -0.46 0.29 -24.51
CA PRO A 148 -0.18 0.11 -25.93
C PRO A 148 -1.38 0.36 -26.86
N PRO A 149 -1.18 1.08 -27.99
CA PRO A 149 0.10 1.50 -28.58
C PRO A 149 0.74 2.75 -27.94
N LYS A 150 0.11 3.40 -26.96
CA LYS A 150 0.60 4.62 -26.33
C LYS A 150 1.26 4.34 -24.98
N PHE A 151 1.98 5.35 -24.47
CA PHE A 151 2.39 5.42 -23.08
C PHE A 151 2.27 6.86 -22.56
N TYR A 152 2.23 7.00 -21.25
CA TYR A 152 2.19 8.26 -20.55
C TYR A 152 3.41 8.43 -19.66
N VAL A 153 3.91 9.66 -19.57
CA VAL A 153 4.82 10.11 -18.51
C VAL A 153 4.10 11.20 -17.75
N VAL A 154 3.93 11.01 -16.45
CA VAL A 154 3.13 11.93 -15.61
C VAL A 154 3.91 12.34 -14.38
N ASP A 155 3.78 13.61 -13.98
CA ASP A 155 4.19 14.12 -12.67
C ASP A 155 3.10 15.07 -12.17
N GLY A 156 2.33 14.64 -11.17
CA GLY A 156 1.20 15.43 -10.67
C GLY A 156 1.61 16.58 -9.75
N THR A 157 2.86 16.59 -9.23
CA THR A 157 3.38 17.70 -8.41
C THR A 157 3.91 18.86 -9.25
N VAL A 158 4.35 18.57 -10.46
CA VAL A 158 4.76 19.53 -11.50
C VAL A 158 3.68 19.59 -12.60
N PRO A 159 2.42 19.50 -12.32
CA PRO A 159 1.25 19.10 -13.09
C PRO A 159 1.52 18.99 -14.60
N ILE A 160 2.15 17.89 -14.99
CA ILE A 160 2.51 17.61 -16.37
C ILE A 160 2.05 16.22 -16.81
N ILE A 161 1.55 16.13 -18.03
CA ILE A 161 1.24 14.87 -18.72
C ILE A 161 1.90 14.92 -20.11
N LEU A 162 2.78 13.95 -20.35
CA LEU A 162 3.35 13.71 -21.66
C LEU A 162 2.82 12.36 -22.19
N ARG A 163 2.65 12.26 -23.49
CA ARG A 163 2.16 11.04 -24.16
C ARG A 163 3.01 10.72 -25.39
N GLY A 164 3.29 9.46 -25.63
CA GLY A 164 4.05 9.00 -26.78
C GLY A 164 3.60 7.63 -27.28
N ASP A 165 4.29 7.13 -28.29
CA ASP A 165 4.12 5.80 -28.86
C ASP A 165 5.19 4.84 -28.31
N ILE A 166 4.78 3.60 -28.01
CA ILE A 166 5.73 2.55 -27.56
C ILE A 166 6.67 2.08 -28.67
N THR A 167 6.45 2.50 -29.91
CA THR A 167 7.31 2.14 -31.05
C THR A 167 8.65 2.87 -31.04
N ASP A 168 8.67 4.10 -30.56
CA ASP A 168 9.88 4.94 -30.54
C ASP A 168 10.24 5.50 -29.16
N TRP A 169 9.33 5.35 -28.18
CA TRP A 169 9.46 5.82 -26.79
C TRP A 169 9.80 7.32 -26.69
N LYS A 170 9.20 8.12 -27.58
CA LYS A 170 9.27 9.57 -27.51
C LYS A 170 7.94 10.11 -27.01
N ALA A 171 7.98 10.91 -25.94
CA ALA A 171 6.80 11.55 -25.37
C ALA A 171 6.81 13.04 -25.62
N THR A 172 5.64 13.58 -26.02
CA THR A 172 5.39 15.01 -26.20
C THR A 172 4.42 15.50 -25.14
N THR A 173 4.65 16.72 -24.69
CA THR A 173 3.81 17.40 -23.70
C THR A 173 2.40 17.56 -24.22
N LYS A 174 1.41 17.15 -23.41
CA LYS A 174 -0.03 17.27 -23.68
C LYS A 174 -0.69 18.24 -22.71
N MET A 175 -0.26 18.25 -21.46
CA MET A 175 -0.76 19.13 -20.41
C MET A 175 0.40 19.66 -19.57
N GLN A 176 0.37 20.93 -19.23
CA GLN A 176 1.31 21.55 -18.31
C GLN A 176 0.61 22.67 -17.53
N GLY A 177 0.55 22.56 -16.21
CA GLY A 177 0.07 23.59 -15.31
C GLY A 177 -1.42 23.54 -14.95
N ASP A 178 -2.26 22.80 -15.70
CA ASP A 178 -3.72 22.88 -15.55
C ASP A 178 -4.25 22.10 -14.33
N TYR A 179 -3.81 20.85 -14.14
CA TYR A 179 -4.37 19.95 -13.12
C TYR A 179 -3.29 19.31 -12.27
N TYR A 180 -3.31 19.57 -10.96
CA TYR A 180 -2.48 18.89 -9.97
C TYR A 180 -3.13 17.57 -9.56
N PHE A 181 -2.32 16.52 -9.34
CA PHE A 181 -2.80 15.24 -8.86
C PHE A 181 -1.72 14.51 -8.05
N ASN A 182 -2.13 13.65 -7.14
CA ASN A 182 -1.24 12.81 -6.34
C ASN A 182 -0.97 11.47 -7.02
N HIS A 183 -2.02 10.90 -7.64
CA HIS A 183 -1.97 9.64 -8.37
C HIS A 183 -2.72 9.75 -9.68
N ALA A 184 -2.20 9.09 -10.71
CA ALA A 184 -2.87 8.91 -11.98
C ALA A 184 -2.84 7.44 -12.37
N TYR A 185 -3.92 6.94 -12.96
CA TYR A 185 -4.03 5.59 -13.49
C TYR A 185 -4.70 5.62 -14.87
N PRO A 186 -4.15 4.96 -15.89
CA PRO A 186 -4.72 5.02 -17.23
C PRO A 186 -6.02 4.22 -17.32
N ILE A 187 -7.04 4.83 -17.91
CA ILE A 187 -8.28 4.19 -18.34
C ILE A 187 -8.12 3.68 -19.78
N SER A 188 -7.57 4.55 -20.63
CA SER A 188 -7.37 4.27 -22.05
C SER A 188 -6.14 5.01 -22.60
N THR A 189 -5.95 4.93 -23.92
CA THR A 189 -4.88 5.67 -24.64
C THR A 189 -5.05 7.19 -24.65
N ASN A 190 -6.21 7.69 -24.21
CA ASN A 190 -6.54 9.13 -24.19
C ASN A 190 -7.22 9.59 -22.89
N LYS A 191 -7.34 8.73 -21.88
CA LYS A 191 -8.02 9.09 -20.63
C LYS A 191 -7.28 8.52 -19.41
N LEU A 192 -7.09 9.37 -18.40
CA LEU A 192 -6.51 9.02 -17.10
C LEU A 192 -7.55 9.23 -15.99
N ALA A 193 -7.62 8.32 -15.03
CA ALA A 193 -8.23 8.56 -13.73
C ALA A 193 -7.19 9.17 -12.80
N VAL A 194 -7.58 10.15 -11.99
CA VAL A 194 -6.66 10.84 -11.09
C VAL A 194 -7.25 10.98 -9.69
N GLN A 195 -6.39 10.89 -8.69
CA GLN A 195 -6.66 11.34 -7.34
C GLN A 195 -5.95 12.68 -7.16
N SER A 196 -6.71 13.70 -6.82
CA SER A 196 -6.25 15.07 -6.66
C SER A 196 -6.63 15.60 -5.28
N SER A 197 -6.25 16.84 -5.00
CA SER A 197 -6.69 17.56 -3.80
C SER A 197 -7.51 18.77 -4.19
N SER A 198 -8.65 18.98 -3.50
CA SER A 198 -9.47 20.17 -3.67
C SER A 198 -8.68 21.43 -3.35
N GLY A 199 -8.77 22.43 -4.22
CA GLY A 199 -8.12 23.73 -4.01
C GLY A 199 -8.67 24.51 -2.82
N VAL A 200 -9.88 24.19 -2.36
CA VAL A 200 -10.57 24.93 -1.28
C VAL A 200 -10.19 24.41 0.08
N ASN A 201 -10.30 23.11 0.33
CA ASN A 201 -10.15 22.48 1.65
C ASN A 201 -9.00 21.48 1.73
N ARG A 202 -8.31 21.21 0.62
CA ARG A 202 -7.24 20.22 0.46
C ARG A 202 -7.68 18.77 0.75
N GLU A 203 -8.96 18.49 0.68
CA GLU A 203 -9.50 17.14 0.78
C GLU A 203 -9.23 16.38 -0.53
N ASN A 204 -9.06 15.06 -0.45
CA ASN A 204 -8.90 14.25 -1.64
C ASN A 204 -10.18 14.23 -2.47
N ILE A 205 -10.00 14.29 -3.77
CA ILE A 205 -11.06 14.20 -4.78
C ILE A 205 -10.64 13.23 -5.89
N LEU A 206 -11.60 12.65 -6.56
CA LEU A 206 -11.35 11.84 -7.75
C LEU A 206 -11.73 12.62 -9.01
N GLY A 207 -11.00 12.35 -10.08
CA GLY A 207 -11.26 12.99 -11.37
C GLY A 207 -10.85 12.11 -12.54
N THR A 208 -11.22 12.57 -13.73
CA THR A 208 -10.72 12.04 -14.99
C THR A 208 -10.13 13.19 -15.82
N ILE A 209 -9.04 12.90 -16.52
CA ILE A 209 -8.39 13.83 -17.45
C ILE A 209 -8.42 13.19 -18.83
N GLU A 210 -9.06 13.83 -19.79
CA GLU A 210 -9.11 13.39 -21.18
C GLU A 210 -8.12 14.18 -22.03
N ILE A 211 -7.38 13.46 -22.88
CA ILE A 211 -6.28 13.97 -23.68
C ILE A 211 -6.61 13.78 -25.16
N GLY A 212 -7.35 14.75 -25.71
CA GLY A 212 -7.71 14.87 -27.13
C GLY A 212 -6.91 15.95 -27.84
N ASP A 213 -7.56 16.70 -28.70
CA ASP A 213 -7.02 17.92 -29.34
C ASP A 213 -6.80 19.02 -28.29
N SER A 214 -7.63 19.06 -27.28
CA SER A 214 -7.47 19.81 -26.04
C SER A 214 -7.50 18.86 -24.85
N VAL A 215 -6.94 19.28 -23.71
CA VAL A 215 -6.99 18.54 -22.45
C VAL A 215 -8.15 19.06 -21.61
N SER A 216 -8.98 18.17 -21.12
CA SER A 216 -10.09 18.51 -20.22
C SER A 216 -10.10 17.61 -18.99
N GLY A 217 -10.36 18.20 -17.82
CA GLY A 217 -10.44 17.49 -16.54
C GLY A 217 -11.83 17.66 -15.93
N VAL A 218 -12.39 16.56 -15.44
CA VAL A 218 -13.62 16.54 -14.64
C VAL A 218 -13.30 15.98 -13.27
N PHE A 219 -13.81 16.62 -12.21
CA PHE A 219 -13.53 16.22 -10.83
C PHE A 219 -14.82 16.14 -10.02
N SER A 220 -14.87 15.20 -9.09
CA SER A 220 -15.99 15.02 -8.17
C SER A 220 -15.53 15.18 -6.72
N ASN A 221 -16.18 16.07 -5.98
CA ASN A 221 -15.97 16.28 -4.56
C ASN A 221 -16.84 15.35 -3.67
N GLU A 222 -17.78 14.60 -4.26
CA GLU A 222 -18.80 13.84 -3.54
C GLU A 222 -18.50 12.35 -3.44
N LEU A 223 -17.56 11.84 -4.25
CA LEU A 223 -17.26 10.40 -4.30
C LEU A 223 -16.57 9.88 -3.05
N LEU A 224 -15.66 10.67 -2.47
CA LEU A 224 -14.89 10.28 -1.32
C LEU A 224 -15.54 10.81 -0.04
N GLU A 225 -16.11 9.90 0.75
CA GLU A 225 -16.79 10.23 1.99
C GLU A 225 -15.77 10.50 3.11
N LYS A 226 -15.72 11.73 3.59
CA LYS A 226 -14.89 12.18 4.67
C LYS A 226 -15.40 11.68 6.02
N GLN A 227 -14.52 11.16 6.84
CA GLN A 227 -14.80 10.74 8.22
C GLN A 227 -14.10 11.64 9.26
N LEU A 228 -12.88 12.06 8.99
CA LEU A 228 -12.03 12.83 9.91
C LEU A 228 -11.52 14.12 9.26
N ASP A 229 -10.55 14.03 8.37
CA ASP A 229 -9.88 15.20 7.80
C ASP A 229 -10.01 15.33 6.27
N GLY A 230 -10.55 14.34 5.60
CA GLY A 230 -10.75 14.31 4.16
C GLY A 230 -9.46 14.22 3.34
N MET A 231 -8.31 14.07 3.99
CA MET A 231 -7.01 13.89 3.37
C MET A 231 -6.50 12.46 3.59
N PHE A 232 -6.26 12.08 4.84
CA PHE A 232 -5.73 10.76 5.15
C PHE A 232 -6.83 9.70 5.21
N ASP A 233 -8.00 10.00 5.79
CA ASP A 233 -9.12 9.05 5.87
C ASP A 233 -9.77 8.75 4.53
N THR A 234 -9.55 9.59 3.54
CA THR A 234 -9.98 9.40 2.15
C THR A 234 -8.84 8.97 1.22
N ASP A 235 -7.67 8.64 1.78
CA ASP A 235 -6.57 8.11 0.98
C ASP A 235 -6.81 6.64 0.61
N GLY A 236 -6.36 6.26 -0.57
CA GLY A 236 -6.64 4.93 -1.11
C GLY A 236 -5.93 4.67 -2.44
N ARG A 237 -6.25 3.53 -3.02
CA ARG A 237 -5.74 3.11 -4.33
C ARG A 237 -6.84 3.18 -5.38
N LEU A 238 -6.57 3.95 -6.43
CA LEU A 238 -7.42 4.06 -7.62
C LEU A 238 -6.83 3.18 -8.73
N ILE A 239 -7.64 2.28 -9.27
CA ILE A 239 -7.32 1.40 -10.41
C ILE A 239 -8.51 1.32 -11.36
N TYR A 240 -8.30 0.76 -12.55
CA TYR A 240 -9.36 0.57 -13.54
C TYR A 240 -9.53 -0.90 -13.89
N ASN A 241 -10.78 -1.36 -13.90
CA ASN A 241 -11.20 -2.66 -14.36
C ASN A 241 -11.77 -2.53 -15.78
N SER A 242 -11.04 -3.03 -16.76
CA SER A 242 -11.43 -2.89 -18.17
C SER A 242 -12.58 -3.80 -18.58
N THR A 243 -12.80 -4.93 -17.89
CA THR A 243 -13.89 -5.87 -18.18
C THR A 243 -15.22 -5.31 -17.73
N LEU A 244 -15.26 -4.75 -16.54
CA LEU A 244 -16.48 -4.15 -15.97
C LEU A 244 -16.67 -2.68 -16.34
N ASP A 245 -15.68 -2.08 -17.00
CA ASP A 245 -15.63 -0.65 -17.32
C ASP A 245 -15.86 0.22 -16.07
N LYS A 246 -15.13 -0.06 -15.01
CA LYS A 246 -15.25 0.63 -13.72
C LYS A 246 -13.89 1.07 -13.17
N LEU A 247 -13.85 2.28 -12.65
CA LEU A 247 -12.84 2.68 -11.70
C LEU A 247 -13.14 2.02 -10.37
N VAL A 248 -12.13 1.42 -9.77
CA VAL A 248 -12.22 0.83 -8.43
C VAL A 248 -11.32 1.63 -7.50
N PHE A 249 -11.91 2.22 -6.48
CA PHE A 249 -11.18 2.95 -5.44
C PHE A 249 -11.27 2.19 -4.13
N THR A 250 -10.14 1.81 -3.53
CA THR A 250 -10.08 1.07 -2.26
C THR A 250 -9.44 1.95 -1.20
N TYR A 251 -10.15 2.24 -0.11
CA TYR A 251 -9.63 3.02 1.00
C TYR A 251 -8.55 2.26 1.77
N TYR A 252 -7.46 2.93 2.16
CA TYR A 252 -6.39 2.28 2.93
C TYR A 252 -6.75 2.01 4.38
N TYR A 253 -7.57 2.87 4.99
CA TYR A 253 -7.75 2.90 6.45
C TYR A 253 -9.14 2.47 6.92
N ARG A 254 -9.99 2.00 6.01
CA ARG A 254 -11.31 1.44 6.31
C ARG A 254 -11.70 0.32 5.36
N ASN A 255 -12.67 -0.48 5.78
CA ASN A 255 -13.12 -1.67 5.05
C ASN A 255 -14.08 -1.37 3.89
N GLU A 256 -13.74 -0.38 3.06
CA GLU A 256 -14.65 0.05 1.97
C GLU A 256 -13.90 0.19 0.65
N TYR A 257 -14.58 -0.14 -0.43
CA TYR A 257 -14.18 0.16 -1.79
C TYR A 257 -15.36 0.64 -2.63
N LEU A 258 -15.07 1.41 -3.66
CA LEU A 258 -16.05 2.03 -4.54
C LEU A 258 -15.88 1.52 -5.96
N GLY A 259 -16.99 1.23 -6.66
CA GLY A 259 -17.03 1.04 -8.10
C GLY A 259 -17.67 2.27 -8.75
N ILE A 260 -16.92 2.94 -9.61
CA ILE A 260 -17.25 4.27 -10.15
C ILE A 260 -17.19 4.15 -11.68
N ASP A 261 -18.12 4.78 -12.40
CA ASP A 261 -18.06 4.82 -13.85
C ASP A 261 -17.06 5.89 -14.37
N GLN A 262 -16.82 5.92 -15.67
CA GLN A 262 -15.90 6.87 -16.27
C GLN A 262 -16.42 8.33 -16.25
N ASP A 263 -17.71 8.55 -15.96
CA ASP A 263 -18.34 9.85 -15.77
C ASP A 263 -18.35 10.29 -14.30
N LEU A 264 -17.60 9.59 -13.45
CA LEU A 264 -17.49 9.84 -12.01
C LEU A 264 -18.81 9.67 -11.24
N LYS A 265 -19.70 8.80 -11.70
CA LYS A 265 -20.90 8.43 -10.96
C LYS A 265 -20.63 7.16 -10.14
N LEU A 266 -21.05 7.17 -8.88
CA LEU A 266 -20.95 6.00 -8.02
C LEU A 266 -21.89 4.89 -8.51
N GLY A 267 -21.32 3.75 -8.90
CA GLY A 267 -22.08 2.57 -9.28
C GLY A 267 -22.41 1.69 -8.08
N PHE A 268 -21.44 1.42 -7.23
CA PHE A 268 -21.63 0.61 -6.02
C PHE A 268 -20.61 0.94 -4.92
N LYS A 269 -20.97 0.61 -3.67
CA LYS A 269 -20.07 0.56 -2.52
C LYS A 269 -19.97 -0.88 -2.05
N GLY A 270 -18.74 -1.39 -1.98
CA GLY A 270 -18.45 -2.70 -1.42
C GLY A 270 -17.73 -2.59 -0.08
N ARG A 271 -17.79 -3.67 0.71
CA ARG A 271 -17.05 -3.77 1.98
C ARG A 271 -16.13 -4.97 1.98
N THR A 272 -14.93 -4.77 2.52
CA THR A 272 -14.06 -5.89 2.82
C THR A 272 -14.52 -6.61 4.08
N ILE A 273 -14.04 -7.83 4.27
CA ILE A 273 -14.39 -8.64 5.45
C ILE A 273 -13.85 -8.06 6.77
N ASP A 274 -12.91 -7.12 6.72
CA ASP A 274 -12.48 -6.42 7.93
C ASP A 274 -13.63 -5.60 8.52
N THR A 275 -13.66 -5.42 9.82
CA THR A 275 -14.72 -4.73 10.53
C THR A 275 -14.41 -3.27 10.83
N ILE A 276 -13.24 -2.78 10.40
CA ILE A 276 -12.82 -1.38 10.61
C ILE A 276 -13.51 -0.48 9.60
N SER A 277 -14.67 0.05 9.94
CA SER A 277 -15.44 0.97 9.10
C SER A 277 -15.09 2.45 9.33
N LEU A 278 -14.51 2.79 10.48
CA LEU A 278 -14.02 4.14 10.80
C LEU A 278 -12.49 4.14 10.78
N ALA A 279 -11.89 5.05 10.03
CA ALA A 279 -10.45 5.18 9.90
C ALA A 279 -9.80 5.49 11.28
N GLN A 280 -8.87 4.62 11.71
CA GLN A 280 -8.12 4.78 12.96
C GLN A 280 -6.77 5.42 12.65
N LEU A 281 -6.76 6.75 12.55
CA LEU A 281 -5.58 7.51 12.16
C LEU A 281 -4.89 8.11 13.37
N HIS A 282 -3.58 8.01 13.41
CA HIS A 282 -2.72 8.76 14.32
C HIS A 282 -2.05 9.90 13.54
N ILE A 283 -2.61 11.11 13.65
CA ILE A 283 -2.11 12.29 12.92
C ILE A 283 -1.19 13.10 13.83
N ALA A 284 0.10 13.11 13.54
CA ALA A 284 1.07 13.99 14.17
C ALA A 284 1.06 15.37 13.47
N LYS A 285 0.80 16.43 14.23
CA LYS A 285 0.85 17.81 13.73
C LYS A 285 2.23 18.40 14.02
N ASN A 286 2.96 18.79 13.01
CA ASN A 286 4.16 19.60 13.18
C ASN A 286 3.75 21.08 13.11
N VAL A 287 3.50 21.69 14.28
CA VAL A 287 2.99 23.06 14.42
C VAL A 287 3.94 24.07 13.78
N SER A 288 5.27 23.87 13.87
CA SER A 288 6.27 24.82 13.35
C SER A 288 6.34 24.86 11.81
N LYS A 289 5.89 23.80 11.12
CA LYS A 289 5.92 23.70 9.65
C LYS A 289 4.53 23.66 9.02
N GLY A 290 3.46 23.73 9.80
CA GLY A 290 2.09 23.57 9.30
C GLY A 290 1.82 22.22 8.62
N GLN A 291 2.66 21.22 8.85
CA GLN A 291 2.59 19.92 8.19
C GLN A 291 1.87 18.89 9.07
N ARG A 292 1.01 18.09 8.43
CA ARG A 292 0.41 16.91 9.03
C ARG A 292 1.12 15.67 8.49
N LYS A 293 1.42 14.72 9.36
CA LYS A 293 2.00 13.41 8.97
C LYS A 293 1.23 12.29 9.67
N LEU A 294 1.08 11.19 8.98
CA LEU A 294 0.60 9.95 9.59
C LEU A 294 1.67 9.42 10.55
N GLY A 295 1.26 9.09 11.77
CA GLY A 295 2.10 8.38 12.75
C GLY A 295 2.20 6.90 12.42
N GLY A 296 3.30 6.27 12.87
CA GLY A 296 3.58 4.85 12.62
C GLY A 296 2.53 3.86 13.15
N ASN A 297 1.66 4.32 14.07
CA ASN A 297 0.58 3.52 14.66
C ASN A 297 -0.76 3.66 13.92
N THR A 298 -0.78 4.23 12.72
CA THR A 298 -1.99 4.29 11.89
C THR A 298 -2.35 2.89 11.40
N LEU A 299 -3.61 2.50 11.58
CA LEU A 299 -4.10 1.18 11.22
C LEU A 299 -4.41 1.11 9.72
N VAL A 300 -3.63 0.31 8.99
CA VAL A 300 -3.87 0.01 7.57
C VAL A 300 -4.79 -1.21 7.47
N VAL A 301 -5.90 -1.06 6.76
CA VAL A 301 -6.89 -2.13 6.51
C VAL A 301 -6.62 -2.79 5.16
N ASN A 302 -6.44 -1.99 4.10
CA ASN A 302 -6.17 -2.44 2.75
C ASN A 302 -4.86 -1.82 2.27
N LYS A 303 -3.90 -2.64 1.85
CA LYS A 303 -2.55 -2.14 1.52
C LYS A 303 -2.32 -1.99 0.02
N GLN A 304 -2.68 -3.01 -0.72
CA GLN A 304 -2.53 -3.09 -2.18
C GLN A 304 -3.77 -3.70 -2.79
N THR A 305 -4.11 -3.28 -3.99
CA THR A 305 -5.26 -3.83 -4.73
C THR A 305 -4.91 -4.05 -6.19
N SER A 306 -5.49 -5.09 -6.76
CA SER A 306 -5.48 -5.35 -8.20
C SER A 306 -6.83 -5.92 -8.63
N THR A 307 -7.23 -5.65 -9.86
CA THR A 307 -8.49 -6.13 -10.42
C THR A 307 -8.31 -6.64 -11.84
N ASP A 308 -9.01 -7.71 -12.17
CA ASP A 308 -9.12 -8.26 -13.52
C ASP A 308 -10.41 -9.07 -13.59
N ASP A 309 -11.07 -9.09 -14.77
CA ASP A 309 -12.40 -9.68 -14.93
C ASP A 309 -13.35 -9.21 -13.82
N LYS A 310 -14.04 -10.12 -13.14
CA LYS A 310 -14.96 -9.83 -12.03
C LYS A 310 -14.26 -9.67 -10.67
N PHE A 311 -12.97 -9.98 -10.57
CA PHE A 311 -12.28 -10.09 -9.29
C PHE A 311 -11.58 -8.80 -8.86
N LEU A 312 -11.66 -8.54 -7.56
CA LEU A 312 -10.84 -7.59 -6.83
C LEU A 312 -10.01 -8.35 -5.79
N LEU A 313 -8.70 -8.27 -5.89
CA LEU A 313 -7.77 -8.82 -4.91
C LEU A 313 -7.23 -7.69 -4.04
N ILE A 314 -7.27 -7.89 -2.72
CA ILE A 314 -6.80 -6.91 -1.72
C ILE A 314 -5.77 -7.57 -0.82
N ASP A 315 -4.56 -6.98 -0.74
CA ASP A 315 -3.55 -7.32 0.28
C ASP A 315 -3.96 -6.70 1.61
N SER A 316 -4.38 -7.53 2.55
CA SER A 316 -4.80 -7.11 3.88
C SER A 316 -3.69 -7.42 4.90
N PRO A 317 -3.07 -6.42 5.53
CA PRO A 317 -2.06 -6.62 6.56
C PRO A 317 -2.65 -6.97 7.93
N ARG A 318 -3.90 -7.43 7.96
CA ARG A 318 -4.69 -7.69 9.17
C ARG A 318 -4.93 -9.18 9.34
N ILE A 319 -4.76 -9.68 10.56
CA ILE A 319 -5.03 -11.07 10.93
C ILE A 319 -6.46 -11.19 11.45
N GLY A 320 -7.19 -12.15 10.93
CA GLY A 320 -8.50 -12.54 11.43
C GLY A 320 -8.44 -13.49 12.62
N LYS A 321 -9.60 -14.01 12.98
CA LYS A 321 -9.75 -15.03 14.02
C LYS A 321 -9.05 -16.33 13.59
N LEU A 322 -8.36 -16.96 14.53
CA LEU A 322 -7.65 -18.24 14.33
C LEU A 322 -6.45 -18.21 13.37
N GLU A 323 -6.01 -17.04 12.94
CA GLU A 323 -4.84 -16.90 12.08
C GLU A 323 -3.57 -16.69 12.91
N PRO A 324 -2.45 -17.37 12.59
CA PRO A 324 -1.18 -17.19 13.30
C PRO A 324 -0.52 -15.87 12.88
N GLU A 325 0.01 -15.12 13.84
CA GLU A 325 0.68 -13.84 13.60
C GLU A 325 1.93 -13.98 12.69
N SER A 326 2.61 -15.13 12.75
CA SER A 326 3.76 -15.43 11.90
C SER A 326 3.47 -15.36 10.40
N MET A 327 2.22 -15.54 9.99
CA MET A 327 1.84 -15.44 8.58
C MET A 327 2.05 -14.03 8.01
N LEU A 328 1.97 -12.99 8.84
CA LEU A 328 2.29 -11.63 8.38
C LEU A 328 3.77 -11.44 8.05
N GLU A 329 4.66 -12.27 8.59
CA GLU A 329 6.08 -12.26 8.25
C GLU A 329 6.36 -13.04 6.97
N ASP A 330 5.63 -14.15 6.74
CA ASP A 330 5.92 -15.11 5.68
C ASP A 330 5.15 -14.89 4.38
N ALA A 331 4.01 -14.19 4.42
CA ALA A 331 3.15 -14.01 3.26
C ALA A 331 2.42 -12.65 3.25
N ASN A 332 1.94 -12.24 2.06
CA ASN A 332 0.83 -11.32 1.93
C ASN A 332 -0.47 -12.13 2.02
N ILE A 333 -1.48 -11.58 2.68
CA ILE A 333 -2.81 -12.19 2.76
C ILE A 333 -3.66 -11.51 1.69
N LEU A 334 -4.05 -12.26 0.68
CA LEU A 334 -4.87 -11.74 -0.42
C LEU A 334 -6.33 -12.18 -0.22
N ASP A 335 -7.20 -11.19 0.00
CA ASP A 335 -8.64 -11.37 0.07
C ASP A 335 -9.24 -11.14 -1.32
N VAL A 336 -10.10 -12.04 -1.77
CA VAL A 336 -10.74 -12.03 -3.10
C VAL A 336 -12.21 -11.66 -2.98
N TYR A 337 -12.62 -10.70 -3.80
CA TYR A 337 -14.00 -10.21 -3.88
C TYR A 337 -14.51 -10.31 -5.32
N ASP A 338 -15.80 -10.64 -5.50
CA ASP A 338 -16.48 -10.48 -6.78
C ASP A 338 -17.08 -9.06 -6.84
N LEU A 339 -16.68 -8.28 -7.84
CA LEU A 339 -17.14 -6.89 -8.02
C LEU A 339 -18.58 -6.77 -8.54
N ARG A 340 -19.16 -7.85 -9.07
CA ARG A 340 -20.52 -7.82 -9.65
C ARG A 340 -21.59 -7.76 -8.56
N ASP A 341 -21.36 -8.48 -7.45
CA ASP A 341 -22.26 -8.56 -6.30
C ASP A 341 -21.64 -8.04 -4.99
N GLN A 342 -20.38 -7.60 -5.04
CA GLN A 342 -19.58 -7.04 -3.93
C GLN A 342 -19.40 -8.04 -2.78
N THR A 343 -19.36 -9.35 -3.09
CA THR A 343 -19.21 -10.40 -2.08
C THR A 343 -17.76 -10.84 -1.92
N TYR A 344 -17.40 -11.18 -0.66
CA TYR A 344 -16.16 -11.86 -0.34
C TYR A 344 -16.23 -13.32 -0.81
N GLN A 345 -15.21 -13.75 -1.56
CA GLN A 345 -15.15 -15.10 -2.09
C GLN A 345 -14.29 -16.03 -1.22
N PHE A 346 -13.02 -15.72 -1.08
CA PHE A 346 -12.05 -16.49 -0.31
C PHE A 346 -10.77 -15.68 -0.09
N SER A 347 -9.82 -16.28 0.65
CA SER A 347 -8.47 -15.73 0.80
C SER A 347 -7.41 -16.78 0.49
N PHE A 348 -6.22 -16.32 0.16
CA PHE A 348 -5.06 -17.17 0.01
C PHE A 348 -3.78 -16.43 0.40
N TYR A 349 -2.71 -17.18 0.61
CA TYR A 349 -1.40 -16.64 0.94
C TYR A 349 -0.54 -16.50 -0.32
N LEU A 350 -0.01 -15.30 -0.54
CA LEU A 350 1.08 -15.07 -1.47
C LEU A 350 2.39 -15.09 -0.66
N TYR A 351 3.02 -16.26 -0.63
CA TYR A 351 4.23 -16.47 0.15
C TYR A 351 5.41 -15.65 -0.38
N LYS A 352 6.33 -15.32 0.53
CA LYS A 352 7.59 -14.66 0.16
C LYS A 352 8.35 -15.49 -0.86
N HIS A 353 8.97 -14.80 -1.81
CA HIS A 353 9.94 -15.38 -2.73
C HIS A 353 11.34 -15.03 -2.22
N GLU A 354 12.22 -16.01 -2.11
CA GLU A 354 13.47 -15.88 -1.39
C GLU A 354 13.20 -15.39 0.05
N LYS A 355 13.53 -14.15 0.36
CA LYS A 355 13.32 -13.53 1.69
C LYS A 355 12.34 -12.37 1.68
N SER A 356 11.68 -12.09 0.54
CA SER A 356 10.89 -10.88 0.35
C SER A 356 9.43 -11.18 0.04
N LYS A 357 8.53 -10.49 0.76
CA LYS A 357 7.10 -10.46 0.43
C LYS A 357 6.85 -9.59 -0.80
N ALA A 358 5.68 -9.74 -1.39
CA ALA A 358 5.25 -8.88 -2.48
C ALA A 358 5.04 -7.45 -1.97
N ARG A 359 5.70 -6.50 -2.60
CA ARG A 359 5.47 -5.06 -2.38
C ARG A 359 4.45 -4.49 -3.34
N GLU A 360 4.27 -5.13 -4.49
CA GLU A 360 3.25 -4.81 -5.50
C GLU A 360 2.88 -6.07 -6.25
N PHE A 361 1.61 -6.20 -6.65
CA PHE A 361 1.13 -7.27 -7.50
C PHE A 361 0.05 -6.77 -8.45
N ILE A 362 -0.09 -7.45 -9.58
CA ILE A 362 -1.19 -7.30 -10.54
C ILE A 362 -1.74 -8.67 -10.92
N ILE A 363 -3.04 -8.72 -11.23
CA ILE A 363 -3.67 -9.87 -11.87
C ILE A 363 -4.04 -9.49 -13.30
N ARG A 364 -3.76 -10.39 -14.25
CA ARG A 364 -4.11 -10.26 -15.68
C ARG A 364 -4.19 -11.62 -16.32
N ASN A 365 -5.29 -11.88 -17.02
CA ASN A 365 -5.48 -13.10 -17.81
C ASN A 365 -5.18 -14.39 -17.02
N GLN A 366 -5.82 -14.55 -15.85
CA GLN A 366 -5.64 -15.69 -14.92
C GLN A 366 -4.20 -15.89 -14.43
N ARG A 367 -3.39 -14.83 -14.44
CA ARG A 367 -2.05 -14.82 -13.85
C ARG A 367 -1.92 -13.73 -12.83
N LEU A 368 -1.22 -14.04 -11.75
CA LEU A 368 -0.77 -13.06 -10.77
C LEU A 368 0.72 -12.82 -10.97
N TYR A 369 1.08 -11.57 -11.17
CA TYR A 369 2.47 -11.13 -11.23
C TYR A 369 2.79 -10.34 -9.97
N ALA A 370 3.91 -10.64 -9.31
CA ALA A 370 4.32 -9.99 -8.07
C ALA A 370 5.76 -9.50 -8.14
N LEU A 371 6.01 -8.31 -7.62
CA LEU A 371 7.34 -7.77 -7.38
C LEU A 371 7.76 -8.10 -5.94
N GLN A 372 8.67 -9.06 -5.79
CA GLN A 372 9.15 -9.59 -4.52
C GLN A 372 10.66 -9.41 -4.39
N GLY A 373 11.09 -8.43 -3.58
CA GLY A 373 12.48 -8.01 -3.55
C GLY A 373 12.97 -7.56 -4.94
N ASN A 374 13.99 -8.25 -5.46
CA ASN A 374 14.56 -8.01 -6.79
C ASN A 374 13.92 -8.87 -7.89
N TYR A 375 12.84 -9.61 -7.58
CA TYR A 375 12.26 -10.55 -8.53
C TYR A 375 10.90 -10.08 -9.03
N LEU A 376 10.66 -10.32 -10.31
CA LEU A 376 9.32 -10.45 -10.89
C LEU A 376 8.95 -11.93 -10.85
N VAL A 377 7.89 -12.26 -10.14
CA VAL A 377 7.42 -13.64 -10.00
C VAL A 377 6.04 -13.76 -10.62
N ALA A 378 5.84 -14.78 -11.44
CA ALA A 378 4.56 -15.10 -12.04
C ALA A 378 3.96 -16.35 -11.43
N TYR A 379 2.67 -16.28 -11.16
CA TYR A 379 1.84 -17.36 -10.67
C TYR A 379 0.68 -17.61 -11.63
N LYS A 380 0.34 -18.87 -11.90
CA LYS A 380 -0.93 -19.26 -12.49
C LYS A 380 -1.99 -19.25 -11.39
N MET A 381 -3.13 -18.64 -11.64
CA MET A 381 -4.30 -18.73 -10.81
C MET A 381 -5.06 -20.01 -11.13
N THR A 382 -5.53 -20.75 -10.14
CA THR A 382 -6.17 -22.04 -10.32
C THR A 382 -7.58 -21.88 -10.87
N ASP A 383 -7.86 -22.48 -12.04
CA ASP A 383 -9.11 -22.31 -12.78
C ASP A 383 -10.37 -22.61 -11.91
N GLU A 384 -10.33 -23.66 -11.08
CA GLU A 384 -11.41 -24.05 -10.18
C GLU A 384 -11.96 -22.93 -9.27
N HIS A 385 -11.13 -21.92 -8.98
CA HIS A 385 -11.49 -20.85 -8.02
C HIS A 385 -11.67 -19.48 -8.68
N PHE A 386 -11.14 -19.32 -9.90
CA PHE A 386 -11.11 -18.04 -10.61
C PHE A 386 -11.87 -18.07 -11.95
N GLU A 387 -12.81 -19.00 -12.11
CA GLU A 387 -13.76 -19.05 -13.23
C GLU A 387 -14.98 -18.14 -13.06
#